data_c4e43eb05abb719f508e42430d1573d5
#
_entry.id   c4e43eb05abb719f508e42430d1573d5
#
_cell.length_a   1.000
_cell.length_b   1.000
_cell.length_c   1.000
_cell.angle_alpha   90.00
_cell.angle_beta   90.00
_cell.angle_gamma   90.00
#
_symmetry.space_group_name_H-M   'P 1'
#
loop_
_entity.id
_entity.type
_entity.pdbx_description
1 polymer ?
#
loop_
_entity_poly.entity_id
_entity_poly.type
_entity_poly.pdbx_seq_one_letter_code
_entity_poly.pdbx_strand_id
1 'polypeptide(L)'
;MPDQLPAILRKAGEVVLMVWVITLPSFLIVALAPGDAALSMLRVDTVALSQSEIQAYREQMGLTDPLPVRYWHYLTGLLHGDLGTSVMTGQPVAAEIAQTLPATLLLAGSALALTFVLVILLGTVSAAFRGGWPDRAVSMFNYVAASMPTFWLGLLLIQWFAVDLDLLPASGWHQGLGLVLPTVSLAAAIVPPFIKIYRQSYGETVNKEFVRSARSRGVPFGIIRSRHVLRGSLIPVVTMMGGQPGQSAVGIGGGRGHLRSSRDGQAGRRGRHPPRLRRRPGVRAGDRSGCSGHQPARRPLLPRHQPRGAPEGRCPGMRTLLSRTRSARSARRTGSGSARPLLIAAGILLAVVLAGPWLAPHDPYLVDLGQSLRPISANHLLGTDQLGRDVLSRVLTGGRTTVGIALVALAASVLVGVPLGLYSGYLGRGTDWVTMRVSDAFMSFPEYVVAIVLTGLMGPGFLNLVLAVVVVKWVGYTRLVRSIVIQEKTQDYFMVSAVSGSSRTRTITRHLISHVVGPVLSLATLDVGKIVLLVASLSFLGLGVPQPSPEWGAMLSEGRAYFTRTTILMLAPGMAIFLVVILTSLAGDRLSARYSLDQTGESHA
;
A
#
# COMPACT_ATOMS: atom_id res chain seq x y z
N MET A 1 15.12 -13.31 -39.55
CA MET A 1 13.73 -12.88 -39.34
C MET A 1 12.75 -14.00 -38.90
N PRO A 2 12.97 -15.30 -39.12
CA PRO A 2 12.03 -16.35 -38.66
C PRO A 2 11.97 -16.53 -37.12
N ASP A 3 13.03 -16.19 -36.39
CA ASP A 3 13.09 -16.43 -34.91
C ASP A 3 12.30 -15.43 -34.05
N GLN A 4 11.78 -14.35 -34.65
CA GLN A 4 11.00 -13.35 -33.91
C GLN A 4 9.50 -13.62 -33.94
N LEU A 5 9.01 -14.41 -34.88
CA LEU A 5 7.58 -14.72 -35.03
C LEU A 5 6.97 -15.40 -33.81
N PRO A 6 7.60 -16.42 -33.18
CA PRO A 6 7.05 -17.02 -31.95
C PRO A 6 7.05 -16.06 -30.75
N ALA A 7 8.00 -15.12 -30.70
CA ALA A 7 8.02 -14.10 -29.65
C ALA A 7 6.92 -13.06 -29.83
N ILE A 8 6.61 -12.68 -31.06
CA ILE A 8 5.52 -11.76 -31.41
C ILE A 8 4.16 -12.41 -31.13
N LEU A 9 3.98 -13.67 -31.56
CA LEU A 9 2.76 -14.43 -31.31
C LEU A 9 2.51 -14.63 -29.81
N ARG A 10 3.57 -14.92 -29.04
CA ARG A 10 3.45 -15.01 -27.58
C ARG A 10 3.07 -13.68 -26.94
N LYS A 11 3.68 -12.56 -27.36
CA LYS A 11 3.30 -11.23 -26.89
C LYS A 11 1.87 -10.85 -27.28
N ALA A 12 1.46 -11.15 -28.51
CA ALA A 12 0.08 -10.95 -28.94
C ALA A 12 -0.91 -11.76 -28.07
N GLY A 13 -0.60 -13.04 -27.80
CA GLY A 13 -1.39 -13.87 -26.90
C GLY A 13 -1.43 -13.33 -25.46
N GLU A 14 -0.31 -12.79 -24.96
CA GLU A 14 -0.26 -12.14 -23.63
C GLU A 14 -1.16 -10.88 -23.62
N VAL A 15 -1.17 -10.07 -24.67
CA VAL A 15 -2.05 -8.89 -24.79
C VAL A 15 -3.52 -9.29 -24.87
N VAL A 16 -3.87 -10.26 -25.70
CA VAL A 16 -5.25 -10.77 -25.81
C VAL A 16 -5.73 -11.34 -24.47
N LEU A 17 -4.88 -12.11 -23.79
CA LEU A 17 -5.18 -12.62 -22.45
C LEU A 17 -5.38 -11.48 -21.44
N MET A 18 -4.54 -10.45 -21.50
CA MET A 18 -4.65 -9.29 -20.62
C MET A 18 -5.95 -8.52 -20.86
N VAL A 19 -6.31 -8.27 -22.12
CA VAL A 19 -7.60 -7.66 -22.48
C VAL A 19 -8.76 -8.50 -21.95
N TRP A 20 -8.72 -9.80 -22.15
CA TRP A 20 -9.76 -10.72 -21.65
C TRP A 20 -9.84 -10.73 -20.12
N VAL A 21 -8.70 -10.77 -19.43
CA VAL A 21 -8.62 -10.72 -17.96
C VAL A 21 -9.14 -9.40 -17.38
N ILE A 22 -9.09 -8.30 -18.12
CA ILE A 22 -9.62 -7.01 -17.69
C ILE A 22 -11.11 -6.88 -18.04
N THR A 23 -11.48 -7.17 -19.28
CA THR A 23 -12.84 -6.92 -19.78
C THR A 23 -13.87 -7.90 -19.23
N LEU A 24 -13.52 -9.19 -19.08
CA LEU A 24 -14.46 -10.21 -18.61
C LEU A 24 -14.90 -9.97 -17.16
N PRO A 25 -14.01 -9.76 -16.18
CA PRO A 25 -14.45 -9.43 -14.82
C PRO A 25 -15.21 -8.11 -14.75
N SER A 26 -14.80 -7.08 -15.51
CA SER A 26 -15.53 -5.80 -15.56
C SER A 26 -16.95 -5.99 -16.06
N PHE A 27 -17.13 -6.76 -17.14
CA PHE A 27 -18.44 -7.10 -17.68
C PHE A 27 -19.27 -7.94 -16.68
N LEU A 28 -18.67 -8.99 -16.09
CA LEU A 28 -19.36 -9.86 -15.14
C LEU A 28 -19.81 -9.12 -13.87
N ILE A 29 -18.99 -8.22 -13.34
CA ILE A 29 -19.36 -7.38 -12.19
C ILE A 29 -20.64 -6.61 -12.48
N VAL A 30 -20.74 -6.00 -13.67
CA VAL A 30 -21.93 -5.23 -14.06
C VAL A 30 -23.10 -6.14 -14.42
N ALA A 31 -22.85 -7.23 -15.15
CA ALA A 31 -23.90 -8.13 -15.64
C ALA A 31 -24.54 -8.99 -14.54
N LEU A 32 -23.79 -9.31 -13.46
CA LEU A 32 -24.26 -10.10 -12.31
C LEU A 32 -24.68 -9.22 -11.12
N ALA A 33 -24.60 -7.90 -11.27
CA ALA A 33 -25.02 -6.98 -10.22
C ALA A 33 -26.47 -7.24 -9.80
N PRO A 34 -26.76 -7.35 -8.50
CA PRO A 34 -28.12 -7.42 -8.02
C PRO A 34 -28.82 -6.08 -8.28
N GLY A 35 -29.83 -6.08 -9.09
CA GLY A 35 -30.60 -4.91 -9.49
C GLY A 35 -31.06 -5.02 -10.94
N ASP A 36 -32.18 -4.41 -11.24
CA ASP A 36 -32.68 -4.36 -12.59
C ASP A 36 -32.08 -3.14 -13.31
N ALA A 37 -31.11 -3.41 -14.19
CA ALA A 37 -30.47 -2.36 -14.98
C ALA A 37 -31.50 -1.56 -15.79
N ALA A 38 -32.57 -2.18 -16.26
CA ALA A 38 -33.67 -1.51 -17.00
C ALA A 38 -34.42 -0.52 -16.09
N LEU A 39 -34.74 -0.91 -14.86
CA LEU A 39 -35.40 -0.03 -13.88
C LEU A 39 -34.50 1.15 -13.49
N SER A 40 -33.21 0.90 -13.30
CA SER A 40 -32.23 1.95 -12.99
C SER A 40 -32.08 2.97 -14.13
N MET A 41 -32.16 2.52 -15.39
CA MET A 41 -32.09 3.37 -16.58
C MET A 41 -33.35 4.24 -16.77
N LEU A 42 -34.49 3.69 -16.42
CA LEU A 42 -35.77 4.39 -16.59
C LEU A 42 -36.04 5.44 -15.51
N ARG A 43 -35.18 5.56 -14.48
CA ARG A 43 -35.33 6.48 -13.32
C ARG A 43 -36.72 6.36 -12.66
N VAL A 44 -37.19 5.14 -12.49
CA VAL A 44 -38.55 4.84 -12.04
C VAL A 44 -38.71 4.93 -10.53
N ASP A 45 -38.30 6.08 -9.94
CA ASP A 45 -38.79 6.42 -8.60
C ASP A 45 -40.14 7.17 -8.63
N THR A 46 -40.63 7.55 -9.81
CA THR A 46 -41.78 8.48 -9.90
C THR A 46 -42.85 8.16 -10.94
N VAL A 47 -42.64 7.17 -11.82
CA VAL A 47 -43.65 6.82 -12.86
C VAL A 47 -43.92 5.33 -12.84
N ALA A 48 -45.19 4.95 -12.64
CA ALA A 48 -45.64 3.56 -12.73
C ALA A 48 -45.62 3.09 -14.20
N LEU A 49 -44.48 2.55 -14.65
CA LEU A 49 -44.37 1.91 -15.95
C LEU A 49 -45.05 0.52 -15.89
N SER A 50 -45.71 0.15 -17.01
CA SER A 50 -46.28 -1.17 -17.12
C SER A 50 -45.20 -2.25 -17.25
N GLN A 51 -45.46 -3.45 -16.79
CA GLN A 51 -44.52 -4.59 -16.92
C GLN A 51 -44.13 -4.84 -18.40
N SER A 52 -45.05 -4.57 -19.35
CA SER A 52 -44.80 -4.70 -20.78
C SER A 52 -43.82 -3.68 -21.33
N GLU A 53 -43.82 -2.43 -20.82
CA GLU A 53 -42.86 -1.40 -21.22
C GLU A 53 -41.46 -1.70 -20.69
N ILE A 54 -41.37 -2.19 -19.47
CA ILE A 54 -40.09 -2.64 -18.89
C ILE A 54 -39.52 -3.81 -19.68
N GLN A 55 -40.36 -4.76 -20.08
CA GLN A 55 -39.98 -5.93 -20.88
C GLN A 55 -39.49 -5.52 -22.28
N ALA A 56 -40.23 -4.64 -22.96
CA ALA A 56 -39.85 -4.11 -24.27
C ALA A 56 -38.50 -3.37 -24.20
N TYR A 57 -38.25 -2.59 -23.13
CA TYR A 57 -36.98 -1.89 -22.93
C TYR A 57 -35.83 -2.87 -22.68
N ARG A 58 -36.06 -3.96 -21.93
CA ARG A 58 -35.03 -5.02 -21.72
C ARG A 58 -34.65 -5.70 -23.04
N GLU A 59 -35.62 -5.98 -23.89
CA GLU A 59 -35.42 -6.58 -25.22
C GLU A 59 -34.65 -5.61 -26.13
N GLN A 60 -35.04 -4.34 -26.17
CA GLN A 60 -34.40 -3.32 -26.97
C GLN A 60 -32.92 -3.10 -26.57
N MET A 61 -32.60 -3.23 -25.29
CA MET A 61 -31.24 -3.11 -24.75
C MET A 61 -30.42 -4.41 -24.78
N GLY A 62 -31.00 -5.51 -25.33
CA GLY A 62 -30.35 -6.82 -25.39
C GLY A 62 -30.03 -7.41 -23.99
N LEU A 63 -30.74 -6.98 -22.95
CA LEU A 63 -30.56 -7.47 -21.58
C LEU A 63 -31.10 -8.88 -21.39
N THR A 64 -31.93 -9.34 -22.29
CA THR A 64 -32.52 -10.70 -22.33
C THR A 64 -31.60 -11.73 -22.95
N ASP A 65 -30.55 -11.31 -23.66
CA ASP A 65 -29.61 -12.20 -24.31
C ASP A 65 -28.76 -12.98 -23.29
N PRO A 66 -28.35 -14.22 -23.64
CA PRO A 66 -27.40 -14.98 -22.80
C PRO A 66 -26.09 -14.22 -22.55
N LEU A 67 -25.54 -14.34 -21.34
CA LEU A 67 -24.31 -13.63 -20.93
C LEU A 67 -23.14 -13.72 -21.92
N PRO A 68 -22.85 -14.89 -22.58
CA PRO A 68 -21.80 -14.98 -23.57
C PRO A 68 -22.05 -14.10 -24.80
N VAL A 69 -23.31 -13.99 -25.25
CA VAL A 69 -23.68 -13.15 -26.38
C VAL A 69 -23.54 -11.68 -26.05
N ARG A 70 -24.01 -11.26 -24.87
CA ARG A 70 -23.84 -9.91 -24.36
C ARG A 70 -22.37 -9.53 -24.23
N TYR A 71 -21.53 -10.44 -23.74
CA TYR A 71 -20.08 -10.22 -23.65
C TYR A 71 -19.44 -10.07 -25.03
N TRP A 72 -19.87 -10.89 -26.00
CA TRP A 72 -19.39 -10.77 -27.37
C TRP A 72 -19.75 -9.42 -28.00
N HIS A 73 -20.99 -8.97 -27.85
CA HIS A 73 -21.42 -7.65 -28.30
C HIS A 73 -20.63 -6.52 -27.63
N TYR A 74 -20.41 -6.62 -26.32
CA TYR A 74 -19.56 -5.69 -25.58
C TYR A 74 -18.12 -5.64 -26.14
N LEU A 75 -17.53 -6.81 -26.39
CA LEU A 75 -16.16 -6.90 -26.89
C LEU A 75 -16.03 -6.36 -28.33
N THR A 76 -16.96 -6.67 -29.20
CA THR A 76 -17.00 -6.15 -30.57
C THR A 76 -17.26 -4.64 -30.60
N GLY A 77 -18.17 -4.13 -29.80
CA GLY A 77 -18.38 -2.69 -29.62
C GLY A 77 -17.09 -1.97 -29.20
N LEU A 78 -16.41 -2.49 -28.18
CA LEU A 78 -15.15 -1.95 -27.69
C LEU A 78 -14.06 -1.90 -28.77
N LEU A 79 -13.95 -2.93 -29.63
CA LEU A 79 -13.01 -2.96 -30.75
C LEU A 79 -13.32 -1.93 -31.84
N HIS A 80 -14.58 -1.54 -31.99
CA HIS A 80 -15.01 -0.48 -32.93
C HIS A 80 -15.01 0.91 -32.28
N GLY A 81 -14.58 1.04 -31.00
CA GLY A 81 -14.56 2.31 -30.27
C GLY A 81 -15.92 2.73 -29.72
N ASP A 82 -16.92 1.84 -29.78
CA ASP A 82 -18.21 2.06 -29.14
C ASP A 82 -18.13 1.63 -27.66
N LEU A 83 -18.19 2.63 -26.77
CA LEU A 83 -18.20 2.43 -25.31
C LEU A 83 -19.63 2.36 -24.75
N GLY A 84 -20.63 2.39 -25.62
CA GLY A 84 -22.02 2.42 -25.22
C GLY A 84 -22.50 3.79 -24.71
N THR A 85 -23.67 3.78 -24.09
CA THR A 85 -24.31 4.97 -23.51
C THR A 85 -24.34 4.90 -22.00
N SER A 86 -24.18 6.06 -21.35
CA SER A 86 -24.26 6.20 -19.90
C SER A 86 -25.68 5.96 -19.40
N VAL A 87 -25.83 5.05 -18.44
CA VAL A 87 -27.12 4.76 -17.77
C VAL A 87 -27.66 5.99 -17.03
N MET A 88 -26.78 6.84 -16.52
CA MET A 88 -27.16 8.00 -15.70
C MET A 88 -27.57 9.21 -16.54
N THR A 89 -26.89 9.47 -17.65
CA THR A 89 -27.05 10.70 -18.44
C THR A 89 -27.71 10.45 -19.79
N GLY A 90 -27.70 9.22 -20.31
CA GLY A 90 -28.15 8.87 -21.65
C GLY A 90 -27.20 9.31 -22.77
N GLN A 91 -26.05 9.91 -22.43
CA GLN A 91 -25.05 10.38 -23.38
C GLN A 91 -24.06 9.28 -23.77
N PRO A 92 -23.43 9.31 -24.96
CA PRO A 92 -22.35 8.39 -25.30
C PRO A 92 -21.20 8.49 -24.30
N VAL A 93 -20.77 7.34 -23.73
CA VAL A 93 -19.69 7.28 -22.74
C VAL A 93 -18.38 7.89 -23.25
N ALA A 94 -18.08 7.68 -24.55
CA ALA A 94 -16.90 8.29 -25.19
C ALA A 94 -16.91 9.81 -25.13
N ALA A 95 -18.08 10.44 -25.34
CA ALA A 95 -18.22 11.90 -25.29
C ALA A 95 -18.05 12.43 -23.85
N GLU A 96 -18.66 11.77 -22.86
CA GLU A 96 -18.49 12.17 -21.45
C GLU A 96 -17.03 12.05 -20.98
N ILE A 97 -16.35 10.96 -21.36
CA ILE A 97 -14.93 10.80 -21.05
C ILE A 97 -14.11 11.92 -21.72
N ALA A 98 -14.35 12.20 -23.00
CA ALA A 98 -13.63 13.25 -23.72
C ALA A 98 -13.81 14.64 -23.10
N GLN A 99 -14.98 14.93 -22.53
CA GLN A 99 -15.26 16.19 -21.85
C GLN A 99 -14.61 16.29 -20.47
N THR A 100 -14.58 15.19 -19.70
CA THR A 100 -14.11 15.20 -18.30
C THR A 100 -12.61 14.89 -18.17
N LEU A 101 -12.03 14.14 -19.10
CA LEU A 101 -10.63 13.70 -19.08
C LEU A 101 -9.63 14.86 -18.99
N PRO A 102 -9.76 15.98 -19.75
CA PRO A 102 -8.82 17.10 -19.68
C PRO A 102 -8.72 17.71 -18.28
N ALA A 103 -9.85 17.90 -17.60
CA ALA A 103 -9.89 18.44 -16.24
C ALA A 103 -9.21 17.46 -15.25
N THR A 104 -9.47 16.17 -15.39
CA THR A 104 -8.86 15.11 -14.57
C THR A 104 -7.34 15.04 -14.78
N LEU A 105 -6.88 15.10 -16.03
CA LEU A 105 -5.46 15.09 -16.36
C LEU A 105 -4.73 16.33 -15.84
N LEU A 106 -5.37 17.50 -15.94
CA LEU A 106 -4.80 18.73 -15.43
C LEU A 106 -4.68 18.70 -13.90
N LEU A 107 -5.71 18.24 -13.20
CA LEU A 107 -5.68 18.07 -11.74
C LEU A 107 -4.64 17.04 -11.33
N ALA A 108 -4.59 15.89 -11.99
CA ALA A 108 -3.59 14.85 -11.71
C ALA A 108 -2.16 15.35 -11.98
N GLY A 109 -1.95 16.03 -13.11
CA GLY A 109 -0.66 16.62 -13.48
C GLY A 109 -0.18 17.66 -12.48
N SER A 110 -1.07 18.57 -12.05
CA SER A 110 -0.75 19.59 -11.05
C SER A 110 -0.45 19.00 -9.68
N ALA A 111 -1.22 17.99 -9.25
CA ALA A 111 -0.98 17.27 -8.00
C ALA A 111 0.35 16.49 -8.01
N LEU A 112 0.69 15.83 -9.12
CA LEU A 112 1.98 15.14 -9.29
C LEU A 112 3.15 16.11 -9.32
N ALA A 113 3.02 17.27 -10.02
CA ALA A 113 4.04 18.31 -10.06
C ALA A 113 4.29 18.88 -8.64
N LEU A 114 3.23 19.23 -7.91
CA LEU A 114 3.34 19.70 -6.53
C LEU A 114 3.96 18.63 -5.62
N THR A 115 3.53 17.38 -5.76
CA THR A 115 4.12 16.23 -5.02
C THR A 115 5.62 16.13 -5.30
N PHE A 116 6.05 16.20 -6.55
CA PHE A 116 7.46 16.11 -6.93
C PHE A 116 8.29 17.23 -6.28
N VAL A 117 7.80 18.46 -6.30
CA VAL A 117 8.44 19.61 -5.66
C VAL A 117 8.53 19.41 -4.15
N LEU A 118 7.43 19.02 -3.49
CA LEU A 118 7.40 18.81 -2.05
C LEU A 118 8.30 17.65 -1.61
N VAL A 119 8.35 16.55 -2.36
CA VAL A 119 9.24 15.41 -2.09
C VAL A 119 10.71 15.83 -2.14
N ILE A 120 11.10 16.63 -3.12
CA ILE A 120 12.48 17.13 -3.21
C ILE A 120 12.78 18.06 -2.03
N LEU A 121 11.93 19.03 -1.76
CA LEU A 121 12.16 20.02 -0.70
C LEU A 121 12.15 19.35 0.69
N LEU A 122 11.04 18.76 1.07
CA LEU A 122 10.86 18.16 2.40
C LEU A 122 11.75 16.93 2.59
N GLY A 123 11.89 16.10 1.56
CA GLY A 123 12.74 14.92 1.58
C GLY A 123 14.23 15.29 1.74
N THR A 124 14.70 16.34 1.06
CA THR A 124 16.09 16.83 1.21
C THR A 124 16.32 17.43 2.59
N VAL A 125 15.38 18.21 3.12
CA VAL A 125 15.44 18.77 4.48
C VAL A 125 15.50 17.63 5.51
N SER A 126 14.58 16.66 5.43
CA SER A 126 14.56 15.49 6.32
C SER A 126 15.83 14.68 6.25
N ALA A 127 16.37 14.44 5.05
CA ALA A 127 17.59 13.66 4.85
C ALA A 127 18.87 14.40 5.28
N ALA A 128 18.92 15.72 5.09
CA ALA A 128 20.06 16.55 5.45
C ALA A 128 20.20 16.71 6.97
N PHE A 129 19.08 16.86 7.68
CA PHE A 129 19.03 17.07 9.14
C PHE A 129 18.56 15.82 9.88
N ARG A 130 19.01 14.64 9.44
CA ARG A 130 18.57 13.34 9.95
C ARG A 130 18.72 13.22 11.48
N GLY A 131 17.60 12.96 12.16
CA GLY A 131 17.51 12.88 13.63
C GLY A 131 17.34 14.22 14.34
N GLY A 132 17.47 15.36 13.63
CA GLY A 132 17.23 16.70 14.13
C GLY A 132 15.74 17.08 14.17
N TRP A 133 15.46 18.31 14.63
CA TRP A 133 14.08 18.82 14.67
C TRP A 133 13.42 18.95 13.28
N PRO A 134 14.14 19.38 12.17
CA PRO A 134 13.49 19.45 10.87
C PRO A 134 13.05 18.07 10.34
N ASP A 135 13.85 17.02 10.61
CA ASP A 135 13.50 15.64 10.28
C ASP A 135 12.27 15.16 11.05
N ARG A 136 12.16 15.54 12.33
CA ARG A 136 10.98 15.23 13.15
C ARG A 136 9.75 15.97 12.65
N ALA A 137 9.86 17.25 12.28
CA ALA A 137 8.78 18.05 11.74
C ALA A 137 8.24 17.47 10.42
N VAL A 138 9.14 17.12 9.47
CA VAL A 138 8.74 16.46 8.22
C VAL A 138 8.10 15.09 8.49
N SER A 139 8.63 14.33 9.44
CA SER A 139 8.04 13.04 9.83
C SER A 139 6.64 13.22 10.43
N MET A 140 6.45 14.22 11.28
CA MET A 140 5.13 14.57 11.84
C MET A 140 4.15 14.99 10.75
N PHE A 141 4.58 15.87 9.83
CA PHE A 141 3.80 16.23 8.65
C PHE A 141 3.36 14.99 7.86
N ASN A 142 4.29 14.04 7.60
CA ASN A 142 3.97 12.81 6.89
C ASN A 142 2.90 11.96 7.59
N TYR A 143 2.98 11.83 8.93
CA TYR A 143 1.97 11.10 9.68
C TYR A 143 0.61 11.79 9.63
N VAL A 144 0.57 13.10 9.83
CA VAL A 144 -0.66 13.91 9.75
C VAL A 144 -1.28 13.79 8.36
N ALA A 145 -0.50 14.07 7.31
CA ALA A 145 -1.00 14.04 5.93
C ALA A 145 -1.49 12.64 5.50
N ALA A 146 -0.77 11.56 5.90
CA ALA A 146 -1.19 10.20 5.60
C ALA A 146 -2.41 9.72 6.40
N SER A 147 -2.75 10.40 7.50
CA SER A 147 -3.86 10.02 8.38
C SER A 147 -5.14 10.79 8.13
N MET A 148 -5.10 11.87 7.36
CA MET A 148 -6.27 12.67 7.03
C MET A 148 -7.00 12.11 5.81
N PRO A 149 -8.33 11.90 5.86
CA PRO A 149 -9.12 11.64 4.66
C PRO A 149 -8.97 12.79 3.67
N THR A 150 -8.67 12.50 2.40
CA THR A 150 -8.45 13.54 1.38
C THR A 150 -9.65 14.46 1.18
N PHE A 151 -10.85 13.90 1.20
CA PHE A 151 -12.10 14.65 1.08
C PHE A 151 -12.31 15.58 2.29
N TRP A 152 -11.99 15.12 3.51
CA TRP A 152 -12.07 15.94 4.71
C TRP A 152 -11.06 17.08 4.71
N LEU A 153 -9.80 16.80 4.33
CA LEU A 153 -8.80 17.84 4.11
C LEU A 153 -9.27 18.86 3.07
N GLY A 154 -9.86 18.40 1.95
CA GLY A 154 -10.42 19.29 0.93
C GLY A 154 -11.51 20.22 1.50
N LEU A 155 -12.42 19.69 2.31
CA LEU A 155 -13.47 20.47 2.97
C LEU A 155 -12.90 21.51 3.97
N LEU A 156 -11.89 21.11 4.75
CA LEU A 156 -11.20 22.03 5.68
C LEU A 156 -10.47 23.17 4.92
N LEU A 157 -9.83 22.83 3.80
CA LEU A 157 -9.16 23.83 2.97
C LEU A 157 -10.18 24.81 2.34
N ILE A 158 -11.34 24.30 1.90
CA ILE A 158 -12.44 25.17 1.42
C ILE A 158 -12.92 26.07 2.55
N GLN A 159 -13.17 25.52 3.75
CA GLN A 159 -13.61 26.32 4.89
C GLN A 159 -12.63 27.46 5.21
N TRP A 160 -11.35 27.14 5.34
CA TRP A 160 -10.37 28.16 5.75
C TRP A 160 -10.04 29.15 4.62
N PHE A 161 -9.80 28.67 3.39
CA PHE A 161 -9.28 29.54 2.32
C PHE A 161 -10.36 30.17 1.45
N ALA A 162 -11.53 29.52 1.35
CA ALA A 162 -12.61 30.04 0.51
C ALA A 162 -13.73 30.72 1.31
N VAL A 163 -14.02 30.24 2.55
CA VAL A 163 -15.12 30.79 3.36
C VAL A 163 -14.60 31.79 4.38
N ASP A 164 -13.60 31.41 5.20
CA ASP A 164 -13.16 32.26 6.32
C ASP A 164 -12.20 33.38 5.84
N LEU A 165 -11.31 33.10 4.88
CA LEU A 165 -10.31 34.04 4.39
C LEU A 165 -10.68 34.69 3.05
N ASP A 166 -11.65 34.17 2.33
CA ASP A 166 -12.08 34.61 0.99
C ASP A 166 -10.92 34.81 -0.03
N LEU A 167 -9.89 33.96 0.08
CA LEU A 167 -8.68 34.04 -0.76
C LEU A 167 -8.78 33.21 -2.03
N LEU A 168 -9.55 32.11 -2.02
CA LEU A 168 -9.64 31.14 -3.12
C LEU A 168 -11.10 30.77 -3.38
N PRO A 169 -11.49 30.47 -4.62
CA PRO A 169 -12.85 30.05 -4.93
C PRO A 169 -13.16 28.67 -4.34
N ALA A 170 -14.37 28.52 -3.76
CA ALA A 170 -14.86 27.27 -3.22
C ALA A 170 -15.14 26.22 -4.32
N SER A 171 -15.49 26.68 -5.54
CA SER A 171 -15.82 25.81 -6.68
C SER A 171 -15.63 26.56 -8.01
N GLY A 172 -15.62 25.80 -9.11
CA GLY A 172 -15.49 26.36 -10.45
C GLY A 172 -14.04 26.60 -10.90
N TRP A 173 -13.88 26.98 -12.18
CA TRP A 173 -12.55 27.13 -12.79
C TRP A 173 -11.82 28.42 -12.39
N HIS A 174 -12.52 29.53 -12.30
CA HIS A 174 -12.01 30.85 -11.90
C HIS A 174 -10.55 31.13 -12.33
N GLN A 175 -10.27 31.12 -13.62
CA GLN A 175 -8.94 31.35 -14.19
C GLN A 175 -7.82 30.41 -13.63
N GLY A 176 -8.19 29.19 -13.24
CA GLY A 176 -7.26 28.19 -12.71
C GLY A 176 -7.11 28.21 -11.18
N LEU A 177 -7.55 29.24 -10.46
CA LEU A 177 -7.50 29.30 -8.99
C LEU A 177 -8.32 28.19 -8.35
N GLY A 178 -9.41 27.73 -9.00
CA GLY A 178 -10.23 26.62 -8.55
C GLY A 178 -9.49 25.27 -8.48
N LEU A 179 -8.30 25.13 -9.12
CA LEU A 179 -7.47 23.92 -9.02
C LEU A 179 -6.59 23.89 -7.76
N VAL A 180 -6.35 25.00 -7.09
CA VAL A 180 -5.35 25.09 -6.02
C VAL A 180 -5.73 24.18 -4.85
N LEU A 181 -6.93 24.30 -4.31
CA LEU A 181 -7.38 23.52 -3.15
C LEU A 181 -7.44 22.01 -3.45
N PRO A 182 -8.03 21.54 -4.57
CA PRO A 182 -7.99 20.13 -4.95
C PRO A 182 -6.56 19.59 -5.16
N THR A 183 -5.68 20.40 -5.80
CA THR A 183 -4.27 20.03 -6.01
C THR A 183 -3.54 19.82 -4.68
N VAL A 184 -3.71 20.74 -3.72
CA VAL A 184 -3.07 20.64 -2.39
C VAL A 184 -3.59 19.44 -1.63
N SER A 185 -4.91 19.20 -1.63
CA SER A 185 -5.50 18.04 -0.91
C SER A 185 -5.05 16.70 -1.49
N LEU A 186 -4.98 16.57 -2.82
CA LEU A 186 -4.45 15.36 -3.47
C LEU A 186 -2.96 15.17 -3.22
N ALA A 187 -2.17 16.24 -3.37
CA ALA A 187 -0.73 16.18 -3.13
C ALA A 187 -0.43 15.76 -1.67
N ALA A 188 -1.15 16.28 -0.69
CA ALA A 188 -0.97 15.93 0.72
C ALA A 188 -1.12 14.42 0.98
N ALA A 189 -2.03 13.73 0.29
CA ALA A 189 -2.20 12.29 0.40
C ALA A 189 -1.08 11.49 -0.28
N ILE A 190 -0.56 12.01 -1.39
CA ILE A 190 0.43 11.31 -2.23
C ILE A 190 1.86 11.49 -1.71
N VAL A 191 2.20 12.64 -1.16
CA VAL A 191 3.56 13.04 -0.71
C VAL A 191 4.20 12.10 0.31
N PRO A 192 3.52 11.60 1.38
CA PRO A 192 4.16 10.88 2.47
C PRO A 192 4.97 9.63 2.06
N PRO A 193 4.45 8.70 1.25
CA PRO A 193 5.21 7.51 0.84
C PRO A 193 6.45 7.90 0.01
N PHE A 194 6.36 8.93 -0.84
CA PHE A 194 7.46 9.36 -1.67
C PHE A 194 8.59 10.05 -0.88
N ILE A 195 8.26 10.81 0.17
CA ILE A 195 9.28 11.36 1.09
C ILE A 195 10.02 10.21 1.80
N LYS A 196 9.33 9.15 2.27
CA LYS A 196 9.97 7.97 2.88
C LYS A 196 10.96 7.30 1.91
N ILE A 197 10.54 7.08 0.65
CA ILE A 197 11.38 6.48 -0.41
C ILE A 197 12.59 7.37 -0.73
N TYR A 198 12.36 8.66 -0.94
CA TYR A 198 13.43 9.61 -1.24
C TYR A 198 14.46 9.67 -0.11
N ARG A 199 14.01 9.79 1.15
CA ARG A 199 14.89 9.83 2.34
C ARG A 199 15.74 8.57 2.46
N GLN A 200 15.18 7.38 2.20
CA GLN A 200 15.92 6.12 2.19
C GLN A 200 16.97 6.13 1.07
N SER A 201 16.57 6.42 -0.16
CA SER A 201 17.44 6.47 -1.33
C SER A 201 18.57 7.52 -1.18
N TYR A 202 18.27 8.67 -0.58
CA TYR A 202 19.26 9.68 -0.26
C TYR A 202 20.32 9.15 0.71
N GLY A 203 19.91 8.49 1.80
CA GLY A 203 20.80 7.88 2.77
C GLY A 203 21.70 6.80 2.17
N GLU A 204 21.17 5.98 1.27
CA GLU A 204 21.96 4.98 0.53
C GLU A 204 22.95 5.64 -0.44
N THR A 205 22.50 6.67 -1.17
CA THR A 205 23.31 7.34 -2.19
C THR A 205 24.48 8.13 -1.59
N VAL A 206 24.28 8.80 -0.45
CA VAL A 206 25.36 9.53 0.27
C VAL A 206 26.49 8.60 0.71
N ASN A 207 26.18 7.33 0.98
CA ASN A 207 27.17 6.34 1.45
C ASN A 207 27.87 5.58 0.32
N LYS A 208 27.53 5.83 -0.96
CA LYS A 208 28.17 5.16 -2.10
C LYS A 208 29.62 5.59 -2.29
N GLU A 209 30.43 4.72 -2.88
CA GLU A 209 31.88 4.92 -3.08
C GLU A 209 32.21 6.17 -3.91
N PHE A 210 31.40 6.48 -4.92
CA PHE A 210 31.63 7.67 -5.74
C PHE A 210 31.51 8.98 -4.94
N VAL A 211 30.64 9.03 -3.91
CA VAL A 211 30.51 10.19 -3.01
C VAL A 211 31.76 10.30 -2.14
N ARG A 212 32.27 9.17 -1.62
CA ARG A 212 33.51 9.13 -0.83
C ARG A 212 34.70 9.58 -1.69
N SER A 213 34.82 9.08 -2.91
CA SER A 213 35.86 9.48 -3.86
C SER A 213 35.77 10.95 -4.26
N ALA A 214 34.57 11.52 -4.42
CA ALA A 214 34.43 12.94 -4.69
C ALA A 214 34.87 13.81 -3.48
N ARG A 215 34.54 13.38 -2.26
CA ARG A 215 34.98 14.05 -1.02
C ARG A 215 36.48 13.99 -0.85
N SER A 216 37.13 12.85 -1.10
CA SER A 216 38.60 12.72 -1.00
C SER A 216 39.36 13.61 -2.01
N ARG A 217 38.72 13.97 -3.13
CA ARG A 217 39.21 14.93 -4.12
C ARG A 217 38.93 16.40 -3.79
N GLY A 218 38.37 16.70 -2.61
CA GLY A 218 38.08 18.05 -2.16
C GLY A 218 36.87 18.72 -2.77
N VAL A 219 35.98 17.97 -3.48
CA VAL A 219 34.75 18.56 -4.05
C VAL A 219 33.83 19.02 -2.92
N PRO A 220 33.36 20.28 -2.93
CA PRO A 220 32.47 20.81 -1.90
C PRO A 220 31.20 19.98 -1.77
N PHE A 221 30.77 19.68 -0.55
CA PHE A 221 29.63 18.80 -0.29
C PHE A 221 28.33 19.33 -0.89
N GLY A 222 28.16 20.66 -1.02
CA GLY A 222 27.02 21.27 -1.69
C GLY A 222 26.89 20.83 -3.16
N ILE A 223 28.03 20.79 -3.89
CA ILE A 223 28.06 20.35 -5.29
C ILE A 223 27.79 18.83 -5.39
N ILE A 224 28.40 18.04 -4.50
CA ILE A 224 28.16 16.59 -4.44
C ILE A 224 26.67 16.33 -4.19
N ARG A 225 26.05 17.06 -3.25
CA ARG A 225 24.65 16.91 -2.89
C ARG A 225 23.72 17.26 -4.06
N SER A 226 23.89 18.42 -4.68
CA SER A 226 22.99 18.90 -5.74
C SER A 226 23.17 18.12 -7.06
N ARG A 227 24.40 17.78 -7.42
CA ARG A 227 24.70 17.23 -8.76
C ARG A 227 24.70 15.70 -8.81
N HIS A 228 25.08 15.04 -7.71
CA HIS A 228 25.24 13.58 -7.68
C HIS A 228 24.22 12.90 -6.76
N VAL A 229 24.10 13.35 -5.50
CA VAL A 229 23.21 12.68 -4.53
C VAL A 229 21.76 12.90 -4.87
N LEU A 230 21.34 14.14 -5.17
CA LEU A 230 19.96 14.45 -5.56
C LEU A 230 19.53 13.61 -6.76
N ARG A 231 20.32 13.62 -7.83
CA ARG A 231 20.01 12.89 -9.04
C ARG A 231 19.90 11.38 -8.80
N GLY A 232 20.82 10.79 -8.03
CA GLY A 232 20.80 9.37 -7.67
C GLY A 232 19.62 8.99 -6.75
N SER A 233 19.17 9.91 -5.91
CA SER A 233 18.08 9.69 -4.95
C SER A 233 16.70 9.82 -5.60
N LEU A 234 16.58 10.57 -6.70
CA LEU A 234 15.33 10.75 -7.45
C LEU A 234 14.95 9.55 -8.31
N ILE A 235 15.91 8.70 -8.73
CA ILE A 235 15.62 7.57 -9.61
C ILE A 235 14.51 6.65 -9.07
N PRO A 236 14.55 6.16 -7.79
CA PRO A 236 13.47 5.35 -7.25
C PRO A 236 12.14 6.10 -7.17
N VAL A 237 12.17 7.41 -6.86
CA VAL A 237 10.96 8.24 -6.78
C VAL A 237 10.29 8.35 -8.16
N VAL A 238 11.04 8.72 -9.19
CA VAL A 238 10.51 8.85 -10.56
C VAL A 238 10.00 7.49 -11.08
N THR A 239 10.74 6.40 -10.79
CA THR A 239 10.32 5.05 -11.17
C THR A 239 8.99 4.67 -10.50
N MET A 240 8.83 5.00 -9.22
CA MET A 240 7.59 4.72 -8.48
C MET A 240 6.44 5.64 -8.90
N MET A 241 6.72 6.90 -9.27
CA MET A 241 5.70 7.82 -9.79
C MET A 241 5.24 7.42 -11.20
N GLY A 242 6.14 6.88 -12.03
CA GLY A 242 5.81 6.41 -13.38
C GLY A 242 5.26 4.99 -13.45
N GLY A 243 5.52 4.18 -12.42
CA GLY A 243 5.13 2.78 -12.33
C GLY A 243 4.08 2.53 -11.25
N GLN A 244 2.83 2.80 -11.52
CA GLN A 244 1.66 2.39 -10.74
C GLN A 244 1.39 3.10 -9.40
N PRO A 245 0.42 3.97 -9.31
CA PRO A 245 -0.05 4.54 -8.04
C PRO A 245 -0.72 3.52 -7.09
N GLY A 246 -1.05 2.30 -7.58
CA GLY A 246 -1.71 1.25 -6.77
C GLY A 246 -0.78 0.33 -5.97
N GLN A 247 0.51 0.22 -6.32
CA GLN A 247 1.45 -0.72 -5.67
C GLN A 247 2.30 -0.10 -4.54
N SER A 248 2.26 1.20 -4.38
CA SER A 248 3.14 1.93 -3.44
C SER A 248 2.91 1.58 -1.97
N ALA A 249 1.75 1.04 -1.61
CA ALA A 249 1.43 0.70 -0.23
C ALA A 249 2.00 -0.64 0.25
N VAL A 250 2.28 -1.58 -0.66
CA VAL A 250 2.72 -2.95 -0.32
C VAL A 250 4.24 -3.09 -0.33
N GLY A 251 4.98 -2.17 -1.01
CA GLY A 251 6.42 -2.29 -1.25
C GLY A 251 7.34 -1.93 -0.07
N ILE A 252 6.83 -1.39 1.04
CA ILE A 252 7.70 -0.87 2.12
C ILE A 252 8.31 -1.98 2.99
N GLY A 253 7.70 -3.16 3.05
CA GLY A 253 8.25 -4.31 3.79
C GLY A 253 9.15 -5.23 2.97
N GLY A 254 8.98 -5.30 1.63
CA GLY A 254 9.65 -6.26 0.74
C GLY A 254 10.80 -5.71 -0.11
N GLY A 255 11.02 -4.38 -0.11
CA GLY A 255 11.90 -3.70 -1.08
C GLY A 255 13.40 -4.00 -0.97
N ARG A 256 13.86 -4.73 0.04
CA ARG A 256 15.28 -5.15 0.13
C ARG A 256 15.62 -6.41 -0.66
N GLY A 257 14.65 -7.27 -0.97
CA GLY A 257 14.86 -8.53 -1.70
C GLY A 257 14.87 -8.36 -3.23
N HIS A 258 13.97 -7.56 -3.78
CA HIS A 258 13.80 -7.46 -5.23
C HIS A 258 14.89 -6.65 -5.96
N LEU A 259 15.49 -5.64 -5.33
CA LEU A 259 16.58 -4.86 -5.94
C LEU A 259 17.93 -5.60 -5.95
N ARG A 260 18.10 -6.61 -5.09
CA ARG A 260 19.32 -7.44 -5.08
C ARG A 260 19.26 -8.55 -6.12
N SER A 261 18.09 -9.15 -6.35
CA SER A 261 17.90 -10.25 -7.31
C SER A 261 18.03 -9.83 -8.77
N SER A 262 17.63 -8.61 -9.13
CA SER A 262 17.75 -8.15 -10.54
C SER A 262 19.16 -7.71 -10.95
N ARG A 263 20.04 -7.39 -9.98
CA ARG A 263 21.43 -7.02 -10.26
C ARG A 263 22.35 -8.24 -10.40
N ASP A 264 22.11 -9.29 -9.63
CA ASP A 264 22.92 -10.52 -9.72
C ASP A 264 22.56 -11.37 -10.96
N GLY A 265 21.35 -11.24 -11.51
CA GLY A 265 20.92 -11.90 -12.73
C GLY A 265 21.53 -11.35 -14.03
N GLN A 266 22.00 -10.10 -14.04
CA GLN A 266 22.63 -9.50 -15.22
C GLN A 266 24.17 -9.57 -15.23
N ALA A 267 24.79 -9.73 -14.08
CA ALA A 267 26.25 -9.87 -13.99
C ALA A 267 26.76 -11.28 -14.32
N GLY A 268 25.90 -12.31 -14.27
CA GLY A 268 26.26 -13.71 -14.47
C GLY A 268 26.25 -14.21 -15.93
N ARG A 269 25.86 -13.40 -16.91
CA ARG A 269 25.72 -13.83 -18.33
C ARG A 269 26.76 -13.27 -19.29
N ARG A 270 27.88 -12.73 -18.84
CA ARG A 270 29.01 -12.41 -19.72
C ARG A 270 30.24 -13.23 -19.36
N GLY A 271 30.46 -14.27 -20.13
CA GLY A 271 31.79 -14.85 -20.39
C GLY A 271 32.23 -15.95 -19.45
N ARG A 272 31.87 -17.18 -19.79
CA ARG A 272 32.78 -18.33 -19.68
C ARG A 272 32.41 -19.33 -20.77
N HIS A 273 33.09 -19.26 -21.89
CA HIS A 273 33.24 -20.40 -22.82
C HIS A 273 34.07 -21.48 -22.12
N PRO A 274 33.68 -22.74 -22.16
CA PRO A 274 34.53 -23.83 -21.68
C PRO A 274 35.68 -24.05 -22.69
N PRO A 275 36.91 -24.31 -22.23
CA PRO A 275 38.03 -24.63 -23.13
C PRO A 275 37.77 -25.99 -23.78
N ARG A 276 37.83 -26.02 -25.10
CA ARG A 276 37.82 -27.25 -25.90
C ARG A 276 39.07 -28.08 -25.58
N LEU A 277 38.89 -29.24 -24.99
CA LEU A 277 39.91 -30.28 -24.88
C LEU A 277 40.23 -30.81 -26.29
N ARG A 278 41.41 -30.48 -26.83
CA ARG A 278 42.03 -31.12 -27.94
C ARG A 278 42.43 -32.54 -27.55
N ARG A 279 41.83 -33.53 -28.18
CA ARG A 279 42.33 -34.92 -28.22
C ARG A 279 43.66 -34.94 -28.98
N ARG A 280 44.69 -35.55 -28.43
CA ARG A 280 45.81 -36.14 -29.15
C ARG A 280 45.96 -37.60 -28.76
N PRO A 281 46.39 -38.44 -29.74
CA PRO A 281 46.29 -39.90 -29.67
C PRO A 281 47.53 -40.59 -29.09
N GLY A 282 47.31 -41.67 -28.45
CA GLY A 282 47.97 -42.92 -28.27
C GLY A 282 49.52 -43.00 -28.23
N VAL A 283 50.02 -43.63 -27.17
CA VAL A 283 51.12 -44.61 -27.24
C VAL A 283 50.96 -45.63 -26.12
N ARG A 284 51.28 -46.88 -26.47
CA ARG A 284 51.15 -48.19 -25.81
C ARG A 284 51.97 -48.35 -24.52
N ALA A 285 51.44 -49.14 -23.63
CA ALA A 285 52.00 -50.33 -22.98
C ALA A 285 53.38 -50.28 -22.34
N GLY A 286 53.47 -50.72 -21.10
CA GLY A 286 54.70 -51.11 -20.42
C GLY A 286 54.51 -51.40 -18.94
N ASP A 287 54.23 -52.61 -18.68
CA ASP A 287 54.37 -53.51 -17.55
C ASP A 287 55.34 -53.17 -16.42
N ARG A 288 54.99 -53.73 -15.23
CA ARG A 288 55.79 -54.36 -14.18
C ARG A 288 56.11 -53.57 -12.89
N SER A 289 55.47 -54.05 -11.88
CA SER A 289 56.04 -54.67 -10.65
C SER A 289 56.91 -53.83 -9.70
N GLY A 290 56.51 -53.82 -8.45
CA GLY A 290 57.47 -54.17 -7.43
C GLY A 290 57.58 -53.29 -6.20
N CYS A 291 57.04 -53.81 -5.08
CA CYS A 291 57.64 -53.87 -3.77
C CYS A 291 57.93 -52.60 -2.92
N SER A 292 57.15 -52.47 -1.88
CA SER A 292 57.58 -52.53 -0.46
C SER A 292 58.73 -51.63 0.05
N GLY A 293 58.46 -50.96 1.17
CA GLY A 293 59.50 -50.80 2.15
C GLY A 293 59.51 -49.51 2.97
N HIS A 294 59.00 -49.59 4.18
CA HIS A 294 59.56 -49.03 5.42
C HIS A 294 59.82 -47.54 5.63
N GLN A 295 59.15 -47.03 6.68
CA GLN A 295 59.58 -45.96 7.59
C GLN A 295 61.03 -46.21 8.12
N PRO A 296 61.78 -45.25 8.76
CA PRO A 296 61.28 -44.39 9.84
C PRO A 296 61.95 -42.98 9.99
N ALA A 297 61.31 -42.20 10.82
CA ALA A 297 61.75 -41.13 11.69
C ALA A 297 63.21 -40.64 11.64
N ARG A 298 63.31 -39.27 11.71
CA ARG A 298 64.20 -38.56 12.65
C ARG A 298 63.96 -37.02 12.61
N ARG A 299 63.68 -36.46 13.80
CA ARG A 299 63.91 -35.03 14.15
C ARG A 299 65.43 -34.82 14.24
N PRO A 300 65.93 -33.55 14.04
CA PRO A 300 66.46 -32.84 15.18
C PRO A 300 66.19 -31.31 15.20
N LEU A 301 65.89 -30.86 16.41
CA LEU A 301 66.63 -29.86 17.23
C LEU A 301 66.88 -28.43 16.61
N LEU A 302 66.29 -27.49 17.32
CA LEU A 302 66.47 -26.03 17.38
C LEU A 302 67.97 -25.59 17.47
N PRO A 303 68.26 -24.32 17.12
CA PRO A 303 68.68 -23.44 18.20
C PRO A 303 67.92 -22.08 18.27
N ARG A 304 67.80 -21.68 19.53
CA ARG A 304 67.39 -20.34 19.97
C ARG A 304 68.43 -19.30 19.54
N HIS A 305 67.97 -18.19 18.88
CA HIS A 305 68.60 -16.90 18.98
C HIS A 305 67.54 -15.81 19.12
N GLN A 306 67.49 -15.17 20.31
CA GLN A 306 66.89 -13.88 20.52
C GLN A 306 67.85 -12.81 19.99
N PRO A 307 67.36 -11.76 19.38
CA PRO A 307 67.95 -10.41 19.52
C PRO A 307 67.02 -9.51 20.32
N ARG A 308 67.61 -8.83 21.27
CA ARG A 308 67.10 -7.74 22.07
C ARG A 308 66.92 -6.49 21.20
N GLY A 309 65.82 -5.75 21.46
CA GLY A 309 65.76 -4.31 21.29
C GLY A 309 65.24 -3.81 19.97
N ALA A 310 63.93 -3.49 19.94
CA ALA A 310 63.39 -2.46 19.06
C ALA A 310 62.30 -1.67 19.81
N PRO A 311 62.20 -0.35 19.60
CA PRO A 311 61.44 0.54 20.45
C PRO A 311 59.93 0.43 20.21
N GLU A 312 59.15 0.68 21.27
CA GLU A 312 57.70 0.78 21.27
C GLU A 312 57.22 1.90 20.31
N GLY A 313 56.90 1.50 19.08
CA GLY A 313 56.15 2.29 18.15
C GLY A 313 54.65 2.22 18.50
N ARG A 314 54.12 3.21 19.21
CA ARG A 314 52.70 3.41 19.42
C ARG A 314 52.01 3.58 18.06
N CYS A 315 51.24 2.57 17.63
CA CYS A 315 50.31 2.68 16.51
C CYS A 315 49.08 3.52 16.93
N PRO A 316 48.85 4.71 16.34
CA PRO A 316 47.71 5.57 16.69
C PRO A 316 46.37 5.10 16.11
N GLY A 317 46.29 3.92 15.45
CA GLY A 317 45.13 3.50 14.67
C GLY A 317 44.03 2.70 15.40
N MET A 318 44.33 2.11 16.56
CA MET A 318 43.40 1.15 17.18
C MET A 318 42.33 1.78 18.10
N ARG A 319 42.59 3.01 18.63
CA ARG A 319 41.56 3.72 19.42
C ARG A 319 40.45 4.35 18.58
N THR A 320 40.70 4.68 17.31
CA THR A 320 39.71 5.25 16.39
C THR A 320 38.74 4.24 15.83
N LEU A 321 39.10 2.96 15.76
CA LEU A 321 38.16 1.89 15.33
C LEU A 321 37.17 1.51 16.45
N LEU A 322 37.61 1.50 17.71
CA LEU A 322 36.72 1.21 18.85
C LEU A 322 35.77 2.37 19.20
N SER A 323 36.14 3.61 18.88
CA SER A 323 35.26 4.77 19.05
C SER A 323 34.18 4.80 17.94
N ARG A 324 34.47 4.32 16.72
CA ARG A 324 33.48 4.21 15.63
C ARG A 324 32.45 3.13 15.88
N THR A 325 32.81 2.02 16.52
CA THR A 325 31.83 0.97 16.90
C THR A 325 30.93 1.40 18.07
N ARG A 326 31.45 2.24 18.99
CA ARG A 326 30.63 2.85 20.06
C ARG A 326 29.65 3.90 19.52
N SER A 327 30.08 4.74 18.56
CA SER A 327 29.20 5.73 17.91
C SER A 327 28.08 5.09 17.10
N ALA A 328 28.35 3.98 16.40
CA ALA A 328 27.32 3.21 15.69
C ALA A 328 26.33 2.52 16.64
N ARG A 329 26.78 2.08 17.82
CA ARG A 329 25.89 1.54 18.86
C ARG A 329 25.08 2.61 19.59
N SER A 330 25.61 3.82 19.76
CA SER A 330 24.90 4.97 20.35
C SER A 330 23.80 5.48 19.40
N ALA A 331 24.07 5.58 18.10
CA ALA A 331 23.07 5.96 17.11
C ALA A 331 21.91 4.94 16.98
N ARG A 332 22.16 3.65 17.30
CA ARG A 332 21.11 2.62 17.36
C ARG A 332 20.20 2.72 18.60
N ARG A 333 20.69 3.30 19.71
CA ARG A 333 19.91 3.41 20.97
C ARG A 333 18.93 4.59 21.02
N THR A 334 19.13 5.64 20.23
CA THR A 334 18.25 6.82 20.25
C THR A 334 16.94 6.64 19.46
N GLY A 335 16.72 5.51 18.79
CA GLY A 335 15.49 5.17 18.05
C GLY A 335 14.56 4.17 18.73
N SER A 336 14.94 3.53 19.85
CA SER A 336 14.12 2.51 20.51
C SER A 336 13.24 3.08 21.63
N GLY A 337 12.45 4.12 21.34
CA GLY A 337 11.30 4.39 22.18
C GLY A 337 10.41 3.11 22.19
N SER A 338 10.10 2.59 23.40
CA SER A 338 9.35 1.35 23.51
C SER A 338 8.05 1.46 22.71
N ALA A 339 7.72 0.46 21.89
CA ALA A 339 6.44 0.41 21.16
C ALA A 339 5.24 0.32 22.11
N ARG A 340 5.49 -0.06 23.37
CA ARG A 340 4.46 -0.30 24.40
C ARG A 340 3.50 0.87 24.61
N PRO A 341 3.94 2.13 24.85
CA PRO A 341 3.00 3.22 25.11
C PRO A 341 2.09 3.52 23.92
N LEU A 342 2.57 3.40 22.68
CA LEU A 342 1.75 3.58 21.49
C LEU A 342 0.74 2.45 21.28
N LEU A 343 1.15 1.20 21.52
CA LEU A 343 0.24 0.06 21.47
C LEU A 343 -0.82 0.15 22.57
N ILE A 344 -0.43 0.60 23.76
CA ILE A 344 -1.38 0.85 24.85
C ILE A 344 -2.35 1.98 24.45
N ALA A 345 -1.86 3.10 23.94
CA ALA A 345 -2.69 4.22 23.50
C ALA A 345 -3.66 3.81 22.37
N ALA A 346 -3.18 3.04 21.39
CA ALA A 346 -4.02 2.49 20.32
C ALA A 346 -5.06 1.50 20.87
N GLY A 347 -4.68 0.66 21.84
CA GLY A 347 -5.59 -0.26 22.52
C GLY A 347 -6.66 0.46 23.34
N ILE A 348 -6.28 1.51 24.10
CA ILE A 348 -7.22 2.35 24.83
C ILE A 348 -8.19 3.05 23.90
N LEU A 349 -7.67 3.67 22.82
CA LEU A 349 -8.54 4.31 21.83
C LEU A 349 -9.52 3.31 21.22
N LEU A 350 -9.05 2.14 20.83
CA LEU A 350 -9.90 1.07 20.30
C LEU A 350 -10.97 0.65 21.31
N ALA A 351 -10.59 0.49 22.59
CA ALA A 351 -11.53 0.17 23.65
C ALA A 351 -12.59 1.27 23.83
N VAL A 352 -12.18 2.55 23.84
CA VAL A 352 -13.09 3.71 23.93
C VAL A 352 -14.04 3.75 22.73
N VAL A 353 -13.53 3.51 21.51
CA VAL A 353 -14.36 3.48 20.29
C VAL A 353 -15.37 2.33 20.33
N LEU A 354 -14.96 1.14 20.75
CA LEU A 354 -15.86 -0.01 20.85
C LEU A 354 -16.87 0.14 22.00
N ALA A 355 -16.48 0.78 23.10
CA ALA A 355 -17.34 1.12 24.22
C ALA A 355 -18.22 2.36 23.99
N GLY A 356 -18.04 3.04 22.86
CA GLY A 356 -18.70 4.31 22.53
C GLY A 356 -20.20 4.37 22.81
N PRO A 357 -21.01 3.37 22.42
CA PRO A 357 -22.45 3.39 22.71
C PRO A 357 -22.80 3.44 24.19
N TRP A 358 -21.98 2.86 25.06
CA TRP A 358 -22.19 2.91 26.53
C TRP A 358 -21.67 4.21 27.17
N LEU A 359 -20.81 4.93 26.46
CA LEU A 359 -20.26 6.23 26.88
C LEU A 359 -21.07 7.40 26.33
N ALA A 360 -22.05 7.16 25.46
CA ALA A 360 -22.89 8.19 24.86
C ALA A 360 -23.80 8.84 25.93
N PRO A 361 -23.74 10.17 26.11
CA PRO A 361 -24.56 10.86 27.13
C PRO A 361 -26.05 10.91 26.76
N HIS A 362 -26.38 10.85 25.47
CA HIS A 362 -27.76 10.89 24.97
C HIS A 362 -28.00 9.74 23.97
N ASP A 363 -29.28 9.44 23.69
CA ASP A 363 -29.64 8.51 22.62
C ASP A 363 -29.20 9.10 21.26
N PRO A 364 -28.30 8.43 20.52
CA PRO A 364 -27.80 8.92 19.22
C PRO A 364 -28.86 8.90 18.11
N TYR A 365 -30.02 8.28 18.34
CA TYR A 365 -31.11 8.14 17.39
C TYR A 365 -32.28 9.10 17.64
N LEU A 366 -32.35 9.71 18.85
CA LEU A 366 -33.43 10.58 19.23
C LEU A 366 -33.46 11.87 18.41
N VAL A 367 -34.51 12.06 17.63
CA VAL A 367 -34.73 13.25 16.78
C VAL A 367 -35.51 14.29 17.54
N ASP A 368 -34.97 15.52 17.66
CA ASP A 368 -35.64 16.67 18.23
C ASP A 368 -35.43 17.90 17.34
N LEU A 369 -36.34 18.13 16.41
CA LEU A 369 -36.26 19.25 15.46
C LEU A 369 -36.25 20.62 16.16
N GLY A 370 -36.77 20.73 17.40
CA GLY A 370 -36.70 21.97 18.20
C GLY A 370 -35.27 22.31 18.63
N GLN A 371 -34.37 21.35 18.59
CA GLN A 371 -32.97 21.53 18.93
C GLN A 371 -32.02 21.41 17.70
N SER A 372 -32.55 21.56 16.48
CA SER A 372 -31.76 21.48 15.26
C SER A 372 -30.61 22.51 15.20
N LEU A 373 -29.41 22.06 14.85
CA LEU A 373 -28.19 22.86 14.66
C LEU A 373 -27.84 23.77 15.86
N ARG A 374 -28.12 23.34 17.10
CA ARG A 374 -27.72 24.09 18.30
C ARG A 374 -26.20 24.05 18.48
N PRO A 375 -25.61 25.18 18.92
CA PRO A 375 -24.18 25.23 19.20
C PRO A 375 -23.80 24.42 20.45
N ILE A 376 -22.49 24.33 20.68
CA ILE A 376 -21.91 23.71 21.88
C ILE A 376 -22.55 24.27 23.16
N SER A 377 -23.02 23.39 24.02
CA SER A 377 -23.66 23.73 25.31
C SER A 377 -23.35 22.68 26.38
N ALA A 378 -23.69 22.95 27.64
CA ALA A 378 -23.49 21.98 28.72
C ALA A 378 -24.31 20.70 28.54
N ASN A 379 -25.45 20.78 27.88
CA ASN A 379 -26.31 19.62 27.58
C ASN A 379 -25.80 18.87 26.31
N HIS A 380 -25.28 19.59 25.33
CA HIS A 380 -24.77 19.04 24.08
C HIS A 380 -23.32 19.50 23.84
N LEU A 381 -22.36 18.73 24.34
CA LEU A 381 -20.94 19.10 24.38
C LEU A 381 -20.33 19.37 22.98
N LEU A 382 -20.84 18.74 21.91
CA LEU A 382 -20.48 19.02 20.52
C LEU A 382 -21.65 19.62 19.72
N GLY A 383 -22.71 20.12 20.42
CA GLY A 383 -23.92 20.62 19.77
C GLY A 383 -24.79 19.51 19.18
N THR A 384 -25.75 19.89 18.33
CA THR A 384 -26.72 19.00 17.69
C THR A 384 -26.63 19.09 16.19
N ASP A 385 -27.07 18.01 15.52
CA ASP A 385 -27.10 17.95 14.06
C ASP A 385 -28.39 18.59 13.46
N GLN A 386 -28.59 18.45 12.15
CA GLN A 386 -29.74 18.98 11.43
C GLN A 386 -31.09 18.41 11.89
N LEU A 387 -31.10 17.25 12.53
CA LEU A 387 -32.30 16.62 13.10
C LEU A 387 -32.38 16.79 14.61
N GLY A 388 -31.50 17.61 15.22
CA GLY A 388 -31.43 17.86 16.65
C GLY A 388 -30.83 16.71 17.47
N ARG A 389 -30.19 15.73 16.83
CA ARG A 389 -29.53 14.60 17.50
C ARG A 389 -28.17 15.04 18.07
N ASP A 390 -27.79 14.52 19.25
CA ASP A 390 -26.52 14.86 19.90
C ASP A 390 -25.30 14.37 19.09
N VAL A 391 -24.44 15.30 18.68
CA VAL A 391 -23.28 15.02 17.85
C VAL A 391 -22.26 14.15 18.57
N LEU A 392 -22.00 14.38 19.88
CA LEU A 392 -21.04 13.58 20.66
C LEU A 392 -21.49 12.12 20.75
N SER A 393 -22.73 11.88 21.08
CA SER A 393 -23.31 10.53 21.17
C SER A 393 -23.26 9.80 19.83
N ARG A 394 -23.50 10.52 18.73
CA ARG A 394 -23.38 9.97 17.36
C ARG A 394 -21.94 9.66 17.00
N VAL A 395 -20.96 10.51 17.36
CA VAL A 395 -19.53 10.25 17.09
C VAL A 395 -19.06 9.02 17.87
N LEU A 396 -19.42 8.90 19.13
CA LEU A 396 -19.05 7.76 19.98
C LEU A 396 -19.65 6.46 19.44
N THR A 397 -20.93 6.46 19.11
CA THR A 397 -21.64 5.28 18.58
C THR A 397 -21.18 4.95 17.16
N GLY A 398 -21.01 5.95 16.31
CA GLY A 398 -20.53 5.81 14.94
C GLY A 398 -19.12 5.21 14.84
N GLY A 399 -18.30 5.45 15.86
CA GLY A 399 -16.99 4.84 15.97
C GLY A 399 -17.05 3.32 16.01
N ARG A 400 -17.97 2.74 16.78
CA ARG A 400 -18.17 1.30 16.83
C ARG A 400 -18.57 0.75 15.46
N THR A 401 -19.42 1.44 14.71
CA THR A 401 -19.84 1.04 13.37
C THR A 401 -18.65 1.10 12.39
N THR A 402 -17.98 2.25 12.26
CA THR A 402 -16.88 2.46 11.30
C THR A 402 -15.70 1.53 11.57
N VAL A 403 -15.23 1.49 12.84
CA VAL A 403 -14.08 0.65 13.22
C VAL A 403 -14.46 -0.82 13.25
N GLY A 404 -15.71 -1.16 13.62
CA GLY A 404 -16.25 -2.51 13.57
C GLY A 404 -16.24 -3.07 12.14
N ILE A 405 -16.73 -2.32 11.15
CA ILE A 405 -16.64 -2.68 9.72
C ILE A 405 -15.19 -2.94 9.33
N ALA A 406 -14.28 -2.01 9.70
CA ALA A 406 -12.88 -2.12 9.34
C ALA A 406 -12.21 -3.36 9.94
N LEU A 407 -12.48 -3.69 11.20
CA LEU A 407 -11.92 -4.86 11.86
C LEU A 407 -12.46 -6.17 11.30
N VAL A 408 -13.77 -6.25 11.03
CA VAL A 408 -14.39 -7.43 10.43
C VAL A 408 -13.86 -7.65 9.02
N ALA A 409 -13.78 -6.60 8.20
CA ALA A 409 -13.22 -6.66 6.86
C ALA A 409 -11.74 -7.06 6.87
N LEU A 410 -10.95 -6.52 7.80
CA LEU A 410 -9.55 -6.89 8.00
C LEU A 410 -9.41 -8.37 8.36
N ALA A 411 -10.16 -8.84 9.36
CA ALA A 411 -10.12 -10.23 9.79
C ALA A 411 -10.50 -11.18 8.65
N ALA A 412 -11.55 -10.87 7.90
CA ALA A 412 -11.97 -11.66 6.74
C ALA A 412 -10.91 -11.64 5.62
N SER A 413 -10.27 -10.48 5.35
CA SER A 413 -9.19 -10.38 4.36
C SER A 413 -7.96 -11.21 4.74
N VAL A 414 -7.59 -11.23 6.02
CA VAL A 414 -6.51 -12.07 6.57
C VAL A 414 -6.89 -13.54 6.48
N LEU A 415 -8.13 -13.89 6.86
CA LEU A 415 -8.64 -15.27 6.84
C LEU A 415 -8.65 -15.87 5.42
N VAL A 416 -8.89 -15.06 4.40
CA VAL A 416 -8.82 -15.48 2.99
C VAL A 416 -7.38 -15.43 2.46
N GLY A 417 -6.68 -14.33 2.69
CA GLY A 417 -5.38 -14.07 2.07
C GLY A 417 -4.24 -14.92 2.62
N VAL A 418 -4.21 -15.17 3.92
CA VAL A 418 -3.13 -15.95 4.55
C VAL A 418 -3.13 -17.42 4.09
N PRO A 419 -4.26 -18.16 4.12
CA PRO A 419 -4.29 -19.53 3.61
C PRO A 419 -3.92 -19.61 2.12
N LEU A 420 -4.47 -18.73 1.28
CA LEU A 420 -4.13 -18.70 -0.14
C LEU A 420 -2.63 -18.45 -0.38
N GLY A 421 -2.02 -17.54 0.38
CA GLY A 421 -0.58 -17.28 0.31
C GLY A 421 0.27 -18.45 0.79
N LEU A 422 -0.14 -19.11 1.88
CA LEU A 422 0.53 -20.32 2.38
C LEU A 422 0.48 -21.46 1.35
N TYR A 423 -0.70 -21.75 0.81
CA TYR A 423 -0.88 -22.80 -0.20
C TYR A 423 -0.12 -22.49 -1.49
N SER A 424 -0.25 -21.30 -2.02
CA SER A 424 0.44 -20.84 -3.23
C SER A 424 1.96 -20.95 -3.08
N GLY A 425 2.53 -20.39 -2.01
CA GLY A 425 3.97 -20.44 -1.74
C GLY A 425 4.51 -21.85 -1.45
N TYR A 426 3.72 -22.69 -0.75
CA TYR A 426 4.14 -24.04 -0.39
C TYR A 426 4.06 -25.02 -1.56
N LEU A 427 2.92 -25.10 -2.27
CA LEU A 427 2.72 -26.05 -3.36
C LEU A 427 3.48 -25.62 -4.64
N GLY A 428 3.54 -24.33 -4.92
CA GLY A 428 4.18 -23.80 -6.13
C GLY A 428 3.45 -24.22 -7.41
N ARG A 429 4.17 -24.18 -8.56
CA ARG A 429 3.68 -24.63 -9.89
C ARG A 429 2.29 -24.09 -10.26
N GLY A 430 1.32 -24.98 -10.55
CA GLY A 430 -0.01 -24.60 -11.04
C GLY A 430 -0.84 -23.78 -10.06
N THR A 431 -0.84 -24.16 -8.77
CA THR A 431 -1.57 -23.40 -7.72
C THR A 431 -1.02 -21.98 -7.57
N ASP A 432 0.30 -21.84 -7.60
CA ASP A 432 0.96 -20.56 -7.55
C ASP A 432 0.63 -19.70 -8.78
N TRP A 433 0.68 -20.31 -9.96
CA TRP A 433 0.35 -19.62 -11.20
C TRP A 433 -1.10 -19.10 -11.19
N VAL A 434 -2.08 -19.94 -10.83
CA VAL A 434 -3.50 -19.55 -10.77
C VAL A 434 -3.70 -18.43 -9.73
N THR A 435 -3.21 -18.62 -8.51
CA THR A 435 -3.38 -17.64 -7.42
C THR A 435 -2.77 -16.29 -7.81
N MET A 436 -1.61 -16.28 -8.46
CA MET A 436 -0.98 -15.03 -8.90
C MET A 436 -1.72 -14.41 -10.08
N ARG A 437 -2.26 -15.17 -11.04
CA ARG A 437 -3.07 -14.61 -12.13
C ARG A 437 -4.36 -13.96 -11.63
N VAL A 438 -5.05 -14.62 -10.69
CA VAL A 438 -6.22 -14.02 -10.05
C VAL A 438 -5.81 -12.76 -9.28
N SER A 439 -4.73 -12.81 -8.50
CA SER A 439 -4.21 -11.65 -7.79
C SER A 439 -3.83 -10.49 -8.73
N ASP A 440 -3.20 -10.79 -9.88
CA ASP A 440 -2.82 -9.79 -10.88
C ASP A 440 -4.06 -9.13 -11.51
N ALA A 441 -5.12 -9.92 -11.77
CA ALA A 441 -6.40 -9.41 -12.26
C ALA A 441 -7.02 -8.40 -11.28
N PHE A 442 -7.10 -8.73 -9.99
CA PHE A 442 -7.63 -7.81 -8.98
C PHE A 442 -6.77 -6.55 -8.83
N MET A 443 -5.45 -6.66 -8.92
CA MET A 443 -4.54 -5.50 -8.84
C MET A 443 -4.51 -4.64 -10.11
N SER A 444 -5.08 -5.10 -11.22
CA SER A 444 -5.19 -4.28 -12.44
C SER A 444 -6.19 -3.14 -12.27
N PHE A 445 -7.09 -3.24 -11.29
CA PHE A 445 -8.07 -2.22 -10.99
C PHE A 445 -7.65 -1.36 -9.79
N PRO A 446 -7.89 -0.04 -9.81
CA PRO A 446 -7.72 0.80 -8.65
C PRO A 446 -8.62 0.35 -7.49
N GLU A 447 -8.02 0.21 -6.31
CA GLU A 447 -8.69 -0.29 -5.09
C GLU A 447 -10.03 0.40 -4.80
N TYR A 448 -10.04 1.74 -4.83
CA TYR A 448 -11.25 2.53 -4.58
C TYR A 448 -12.33 2.31 -5.65
N VAL A 449 -11.93 2.18 -6.92
CA VAL A 449 -12.88 1.96 -8.02
C VAL A 449 -13.62 0.64 -7.85
N VAL A 450 -12.88 -0.45 -7.54
CA VAL A 450 -13.50 -1.76 -7.29
C VAL A 450 -14.47 -1.68 -6.12
N ALA A 451 -14.07 -1.04 -5.02
CA ALA A 451 -14.91 -0.90 -3.84
C ALA A 451 -16.18 -0.07 -4.13
N ILE A 452 -16.08 1.06 -4.85
CA ILE A 452 -17.22 1.90 -5.25
C ILE A 452 -18.19 1.11 -6.14
N VAL A 453 -17.65 0.41 -7.15
CA VAL A 453 -18.49 -0.39 -8.06
C VAL A 453 -19.23 -1.49 -7.30
N LEU A 454 -18.52 -2.26 -6.48
CA LEU A 454 -19.14 -3.34 -5.71
C LEU A 454 -20.22 -2.82 -4.75
N THR A 455 -19.93 -1.77 -3.97
CA THR A 455 -20.92 -1.19 -3.05
C THR A 455 -22.07 -0.51 -3.77
N GLY A 456 -21.81 0.14 -4.90
CA GLY A 456 -22.85 0.72 -5.74
C GLY A 456 -23.81 -0.32 -6.32
N LEU A 457 -23.29 -1.49 -6.71
CA LEU A 457 -24.09 -2.59 -7.24
C LEU A 457 -24.85 -3.37 -6.16
N MET A 458 -24.21 -3.61 -5.02
CA MET A 458 -24.81 -4.36 -3.90
C MET A 458 -25.74 -3.49 -3.05
N GLY A 459 -25.70 -2.18 -3.23
CA GLY A 459 -26.40 -1.20 -2.42
C GLY A 459 -25.71 -0.90 -1.08
N PRO A 460 -26.22 0.11 -0.36
CA PRO A 460 -25.68 0.50 0.94
C PRO A 460 -25.94 -0.59 1.98
N GLY A 461 -24.97 -0.83 2.87
CA GLY A 461 -25.11 -1.82 3.94
C GLY A 461 -23.79 -2.25 4.57
N PHE A 462 -23.88 -2.70 5.83
CA PHE A 462 -22.72 -3.17 6.59
C PHE A 462 -21.97 -4.31 5.88
N LEU A 463 -22.71 -5.38 5.49
CA LEU A 463 -22.12 -6.56 4.85
C LEU A 463 -21.52 -6.23 3.49
N ASN A 464 -22.18 -5.37 2.73
CA ASN A 464 -21.74 -4.97 1.39
C ASN A 464 -20.42 -4.19 1.44
N LEU A 465 -20.27 -3.29 2.42
CA LEU A 465 -19.00 -2.63 2.70
C LEU A 465 -17.90 -3.61 3.09
N VAL A 466 -18.18 -4.54 4.00
CA VAL A 466 -17.22 -5.57 4.40
C VAL A 466 -16.77 -6.38 3.19
N LEU A 467 -17.69 -6.87 2.37
CA LEU A 467 -17.37 -7.66 1.18
C LEU A 467 -16.54 -6.87 0.17
N ALA A 468 -16.91 -5.61 -0.10
CA ALA A 468 -16.16 -4.75 -1.00
C ALA A 468 -14.71 -4.56 -0.55
N VAL A 469 -14.48 -4.35 0.75
CA VAL A 469 -13.13 -4.22 1.31
C VAL A 469 -12.36 -5.54 1.24
N VAL A 470 -13.00 -6.68 1.56
CA VAL A 470 -12.36 -8.01 1.52
C VAL A 470 -11.88 -8.35 0.12
N VAL A 471 -12.73 -8.13 -0.90
CA VAL A 471 -12.43 -8.38 -2.32
C VAL A 471 -11.17 -7.64 -2.77
N VAL A 472 -10.91 -6.49 -2.20
CA VAL A 472 -9.73 -5.67 -2.55
C VAL A 472 -8.49 -6.04 -1.71
N LYS A 473 -8.66 -6.29 -0.41
CA LYS A 473 -7.54 -6.38 0.55
C LYS A 473 -6.87 -7.75 0.64
N TRP A 474 -7.57 -8.86 0.35
CA TRP A 474 -7.01 -10.21 0.47
C TRP A 474 -5.73 -10.44 -0.35
N VAL A 475 -5.61 -9.78 -1.50
CA VAL A 475 -4.47 -9.93 -2.43
C VAL A 475 -3.16 -9.52 -1.78
N GLY A 476 -3.16 -8.42 -1.01
CA GLY A 476 -1.98 -7.93 -0.29
C GLY A 476 -1.43 -8.96 0.68
N TYR A 477 -2.32 -9.60 1.46
CA TYR A 477 -1.95 -10.66 2.41
C TYR A 477 -1.46 -11.92 1.71
N THR A 478 -2.13 -12.32 0.62
CA THR A 478 -1.73 -13.48 -0.18
C THR A 478 -0.30 -13.34 -0.71
N ARG A 479 0.03 -12.18 -1.29
CA ARG A 479 1.37 -11.91 -1.84
C ARG A 479 2.44 -11.81 -0.77
N LEU A 480 2.13 -11.16 0.37
CA LEU A 480 3.05 -11.08 1.50
C LEU A 480 3.41 -12.47 2.01
N VAL A 481 2.40 -13.27 2.33
CA VAL A 481 2.58 -14.61 2.89
C VAL A 481 3.30 -15.52 1.91
N ARG A 482 2.90 -15.51 0.63
CA ARG A 482 3.58 -16.26 -0.43
C ARG A 482 5.08 -15.90 -0.51
N SER A 483 5.43 -14.63 -0.45
CA SER A 483 6.83 -14.20 -0.53
C SER A 483 7.66 -14.71 0.64
N ILE A 484 7.09 -14.70 1.85
CA ILE A 484 7.71 -15.24 3.05
C ILE A 484 7.90 -16.75 2.90
N VAL A 485 6.87 -17.50 2.51
CA VAL A 485 6.93 -18.96 2.35
C VAL A 485 7.99 -19.36 1.32
N ILE A 486 8.10 -18.67 0.20
CA ILE A 486 9.13 -18.94 -0.82
C ILE A 486 10.53 -18.70 -0.25
N GLN A 487 10.72 -17.65 0.54
CA GLN A 487 12.00 -17.35 1.19
C GLN A 487 12.34 -18.41 2.25
N GLU A 488 11.39 -18.79 3.11
CA GLU A 488 11.60 -19.80 4.15
C GLU A 488 11.90 -21.19 3.58
N LYS A 489 11.34 -21.54 2.42
CA LYS A 489 11.65 -22.82 1.73
C LYS A 489 13.10 -22.94 1.29
N THR A 490 13.86 -21.86 1.21
CA THR A 490 15.29 -21.87 0.86
C THR A 490 16.20 -22.01 2.09
N GLN A 491 15.65 -22.03 3.30
CA GLN A 491 16.41 -22.15 4.54
C GLN A 491 16.75 -23.61 4.86
N ASP A 492 17.90 -23.84 5.50
CA ASP A 492 18.42 -25.19 5.81
C ASP A 492 17.48 -25.99 6.71
N TYR A 493 16.86 -25.35 7.72
CA TYR A 493 15.91 -26.00 8.63
C TYR A 493 14.70 -26.60 7.91
N PHE A 494 14.27 -25.96 6.81
CA PHE A 494 13.15 -26.44 6.01
C PHE A 494 13.53 -27.72 5.26
N MET A 495 14.73 -27.79 4.70
CA MET A 495 15.25 -28.99 4.06
C MET A 495 15.41 -30.14 5.05
N VAL A 496 15.92 -29.87 6.25
CA VAL A 496 16.04 -30.88 7.33
C VAL A 496 14.67 -31.40 7.74
N SER A 497 13.67 -30.51 7.88
CA SER A 497 12.29 -30.93 8.22
C SER A 497 11.69 -31.86 7.16
N ALA A 498 11.95 -31.60 5.87
CA ALA A 498 11.49 -32.44 4.77
C ALA A 498 12.15 -33.83 4.79
N VAL A 499 13.48 -33.88 5.00
CA VAL A 499 14.25 -35.15 5.10
C VAL A 499 13.83 -35.95 6.34
N SER A 500 13.49 -35.28 7.44
CA SER A 500 13.02 -35.92 8.70
C SER A 500 11.58 -36.46 8.62
N GLY A 501 10.94 -36.43 7.43
CA GLY A 501 9.61 -37.02 7.22
C GLY A 501 8.45 -36.21 7.82
N SER A 502 8.62 -34.92 8.10
CA SER A 502 7.54 -34.08 8.62
C SER A 502 6.38 -33.99 7.60
N SER A 503 5.14 -34.19 8.10
CA SER A 503 3.95 -34.06 7.25
C SER A 503 3.78 -32.62 6.74
N ARG A 504 3.16 -32.46 5.58
CA ARG A 504 2.88 -31.14 4.96
C ARG A 504 2.15 -30.19 5.92
N THR A 505 1.12 -30.71 6.59
CA THR A 505 0.34 -29.94 7.56
C THR A 505 1.20 -29.47 8.73
N ARG A 506 2.03 -30.36 9.29
CA ARG A 506 2.94 -30.03 10.40
C ARG A 506 3.98 -28.98 9.99
N THR A 507 4.53 -29.08 8.80
CA THR A 507 5.47 -28.09 8.25
C THR A 507 4.81 -26.72 8.11
N ILE A 508 3.59 -26.66 7.57
CA ILE A 508 2.84 -25.39 7.41
C ILE A 508 2.50 -24.81 8.79
N THR A 509 1.86 -25.59 9.67
CA THR A 509 1.29 -25.06 10.92
C THR A 509 2.35 -24.76 11.98
N ARG A 510 3.44 -25.51 12.03
CA ARG A 510 4.45 -25.37 13.10
C ARG A 510 5.67 -24.54 12.66
N HIS A 511 6.07 -24.63 11.40
CA HIS A 511 7.27 -23.95 10.93
C HIS A 511 6.94 -22.67 10.14
N LEU A 512 6.04 -22.72 9.13
CA LEU A 512 5.78 -21.56 8.30
C LEU A 512 4.91 -20.50 8.98
N ILE A 513 3.88 -20.90 9.75
CA ILE A 513 2.98 -19.93 10.41
C ILE A 513 3.75 -19.04 11.39
N SER A 514 4.72 -19.58 12.13
CA SER A 514 5.51 -18.79 13.09
C SER A 514 6.25 -17.62 12.43
N HIS A 515 6.75 -17.80 11.20
CA HIS A 515 7.43 -16.75 10.44
C HIS A 515 6.46 -15.79 9.73
N VAL A 516 5.22 -16.22 9.50
CA VAL A 516 4.18 -15.43 8.81
C VAL A 516 3.44 -14.49 9.77
N VAL A 517 3.17 -14.91 11.01
CA VAL A 517 2.33 -14.16 11.96
C VAL A 517 2.86 -12.76 12.23
N GLY A 518 4.15 -12.61 12.49
CA GLY A 518 4.75 -11.30 12.78
C GLY A 518 4.56 -10.26 11.65
N PRO A 519 5.02 -10.56 10.42
CA PRO A 519 4.81 -9.67 9.28
C PRO A 519 3.34 -9.40 8.96
N VAL A 520 2.46 -10.42 9.08
CA VAL A 520 1.01 -10.26 8.86
C VAL A 520 0.40 -9.32 9.91
N LEU A 521 0.72 -9.47 11.20
CA LEU A 521 0.24 -8.58 12.25
C LEU A 521 0.73 -7.13 12.04
N SER A 522 1.98 -6.97 11.60
CA SER A 522 2.52 -5.64 11.29
C SER A 522 1.76 -4.97 10.14
N LEU A 523 1.49 -5.72 9.06
CA LEU A 523 0.70 -5.22 7.93
C LEU A 523 -0.75 -4.95 8.36
N ALA A 524 -1.37 -5.86 9.11
CA ALA A 524 -2.73 -5.75 9.59
C ALA A 524 -2.93 -4.48 10.44
N THR A 525 -1.99 -4.18 11.35
CA THR A 525 -2.05 -2.96 12.18
C THR A 525 -2.01 -1.68 11.33
N LEU A 526 -1.18 -1.65 10.28
CA LEU A 526 -1.13 -0.53 9.33
C LEU A 526 -2.40 -0.43 8.47
N ASP A 527 -2.99 -1.57 8.13
CA ASP A 527 -4.16 -1.62 7.26
C ASP A 527 -5.46 -1.25 7.98
N VAL A 528 -5.56 -1.34 9.33
CA VAL A 528 -6.71 -0.84 10.08
C VAL A 528 -7.02 0.61 9.69
N GLY A 529 -6.02 1.49 9.76
CA GLY A 529 -6.19 2.91 9.41
C GLY A 529 -6.60 3.11 7.94
N LYS A 530 -5.99 2.38 7.00
CA LYS A 530 -6.33 2.48 5.58
C LYS A 530 -7.74 1.98 5.29
N ILE A 531 -8.18 0.91 5.95
CA ILE A 531 -9.54 0.38 5.79
C ILE A 531 -10.56 1.36 6.39
N VAL A 532 -10.29 1.97 7.55
CA VAL A 532 -11.13 3.03 8.11
C VAL A 532 -11.28 4.20 7.13
N LEU A 533 -10.17 4.65 6.51
CA LEU A 533 -10.22 5.70 5.47
C LEU A 533 -11.04 5.26 4.24
N LEU A 534 -10.89 4.02 3.79
CA LEU A 534 -11.64 3.47 2.66
C LEU A 534 -13.14 3.41 2.96
N VAL A 535 -13.52 2.85 4.12
CA VAL A 535 -14.92 2.76 4.58
C VAL A 535 -15.53 4.16 4.71
N ALA A 536 -14.82 5.10 5.37
CA ALA A 536 -15.30 6.47 5.51
C ALA A 536 -15.46 7.18 4.17
N SER A 537 -14.57 6.92 3.18
CA SER A 537 -14.67 7.47 1.83
C SER A 537 -15.89 6.94 1.08
N LEU A 538 -16.16 5.62 1.16
CA LEU A 538 -17.33 5.01 0.55
C LEU A 538 -18.63 5.52 1.18
N SER A 539 -18.67 5.62 2.50
CA SER A 539 -19.82 6.13 3.25
C SER A 539 -20.07 7.62 2.97
N PHE A 540 -19.00 8.42 2.83
CA PHE A 540 -19.10 9.83 2.43
C PHE A 540 -19.74 10.00 1.05
N LEU A 541 -19.52 9.05 0.13
CA LEU A 541 -20.15 9.01 -1.19
C LEU A 541 -21.59 8.45 -1.18
N GLY A 542 -22.15 8.13 0.01
CA GLY A 542 -23.50 7.60 0.14
C GLY A 542 -23.62 6.07 -0.03
N LEU A 543 -22.48 5.37 -0.12
CA LEU A 543 -22.40 3.92 -0.28
C LEU A 543 -22.21 3.18 1.05
N GLY A 544 -22.41 3.87 2.17
CA GLY A 544 -22.20 3.40 3.52
C GLY A 544 -23.35 2.61 4.13
N VAL A 545 -23.39 2.62 5.46
CA VAL A 545 -24.51 2.05 6.21
C VAL A 545 -25.72 3.01 6.13
N PRO A 546 -26.95 2.49 5.86
CA PRO A 546 -28.13 3.35 5.80
C PRO A 546 -28.44 4.04 7.13
N GLN A 547 -29.04 5.23 7.05
CA GLN A 547 -29.62 5.88 8.21
C GLN A 547 -30.74 5.01 8.84
N PRO A 548 -30.95 5.12 10.17
CA PRO A 548 -30.43 6.13 11.11
C PRO A 548 -29.09 5.80 11.76
N SER A 549 -28.45 4.68 11.43
CA SER A 549 -27.21 4.21 12.08
C SER A 549 -26.09 5.23 11.94
N PRO A 550 -25.50 5.74 13.05
CA PRO A 550 -24.38 6.64 12.97
C PRO A 550 -23.13 5.92 12.44
N GLU A 551 -22.45 6.54 11.47
CA GLU A 551 -21.19 6.10 10.91
C GLU A 551 -20.39 7.36 10.51
N TRP A 552 -19.09 7.41 10.79
CA TRP A 552 -18.30 8.65 10.66
C TRP A 552 -18.26 9.22 9.24
N GLY A 553 -18.17 8.39 8.21
CA GLY A 553 -18.18 8.84 6.81
C GLY A 553 -19.55 9.38 6.38
N ALA A 554 -20.63 8.72 6.81
CA ALA A 554 -22.00 9.18 6.58
C ALA A 554 -22.28 10.50 7.33
N MET A 555 -21.81 10.64 8.59
CA MET A 555 -21.91 11.89 9.34
C MET A 555 -21.18 13.05 8.66
N LEU A 556 -20.01 12.80 8.06
CA LEU A 556 -19.29 13.80 7.25
C LEU A 556 -20.09 14.21 6.02
N SER A 557 -20.73 13.25 5.35
CA SER A 557 -21.59 13.51 4.18
C SER A 557 -22.81 14.35 4.56
N GLU A 558 -23.48 14.01 5.67
CA GLU A 558 -24.61 14.77 6.22
C GLU A 558 -24.20 16.20 6.62
N GLY A 559 -23.07 16.34 7.31
CA GLY A 559 -22.54 17.63 7.79
C GLY A 559 -22.09 18.56 6.65
N ARG A 560 -21.78 18.02 5.47
CA ARG A 560 -21.32 18.80 4.31
C ARG A 560 -22.31 19.91 3.90
N ALA A 561 -23.60 19.66 3.99
CA ALA A 561 -24.60 20.66 3.62
C ALA A 561 -24.68 21.86 4.58
N TYR A 562 -24.14 21.70 5.79
CA TYR A 562 -24.26 22.67 6.90
C TYR A 562 -22.91 23.26 7.32
N PHE A 563 -21.82 22.97 6.59
CA PHE A 563 -20.47 23.34 7.01
C PHE A 563 -20.25 24.84 7.20
N THR A 564 -20.94 25.68 6.43
CA THR A 564 -20.89 27.15 6.59
C THR A 564 -21.63 27.67 7.83
N ARG A 565 -22.58 26.89 8.38
CA ARG A 565 -23.31 27.24 9.59
C ARG A 565 -22.67 26.69 10.86
N THR A 566 -22.21 25.44 10.79
CA THR A 566 -21.60 24.76 11.93
C THR A 566 -20.53 23.78 11.45
N THR A 567 -19.26 24.15 11.64
CA THR A 567 -18.10 23.37 11.22
C THR A 567 -17.94 22.10 12.06
N ILE A 568 -18.54 22.06 13.28
CA ILE A 568 -18.37 20.94 14.22
C ILE A 568 -18.94 19.62 13.67
N LEU A 569 -19.98 19.67 12.81
CA LEU A 569 -20.56 18.47 12.20
C LEU A 569 -19.59 17.73 11.30
N MET A 570 -18.60 18.42 10.74
CA MET A 570 -17.54 17.79 9.95
C MET A 570 -16.26 17.60 10.77
N LEU A 571 -15.97 18.53 11.68
CA LEU A 571 -14.73 18.48 12.46
C LEU A 571 -14.72 17.28 13.42
N ALA A 572 -15.84 17.01 14.10
CA ALA A 572 -15.92 15.97 15.10
C ALA A 572 -15.72 14.54 14.54
N PRO A 573 -16.48 14.08 13.52
CA PRO A 573 -16.25 12.76 12.95
C PRO A 573 -14.93 12.68 12.17
N GLY A 574 -14.51 13.76 11.49
CA GLY A 574 -13.22 13.81 10.78
C GLY A 574 -12.03 13.68 11.74
N MET A 575 -12.08 14.35 12.89
CA MET A 575 -11.05 14.22 13.95
C MET A 575 -11.05 12.81 14.55
N ALA A 576 -12.21 12.17 14.73
CA ALA A 576 -12.29 10.80 15.21
C ALA A 576 -11.61 9.82 14.23
N ILE A 577 -11.89 9.93 12.94
CA ILE A 577 -11.19 9.16 11.90
C ILE A 577 -9.68 9.42 11.96
N PHE A 578 -9.27 10.68 11.96
CA PHE A 578 -7.86 11.08 12.02
C PHE A 578 -7.12 10.49 13.21
N LEU A 579 -7.70 10.53 14.41
CA LEU A 579 -7.10 9.98 15.64
C LEU A 579 -6.92 8.48 15.56
N VAL A 580 -7.91 7.73 15.06
CA VAL A 580 -7.78 6.29 14.88
C VAL A 580 -6.69 5.96 13.86
N VAL A 581 -6.68 6.65 12.72
CA VAL A 581 -5.72 6.37 11.64
C VAL A 581 -4.30 6.71 12.04
N ILE A 582 -4.06 7.85 12.70
CA ILE A 582 -2.70 8.24 13.11
C ILE A 582 -2.15 7.30 14.19
N LEU A 583 -2.95 6.89 15.17
CA LEU A 583 -2.51 5.99 16.23
C LEU A 583 -2.24 4.58 15.70
N THR A 584 -3.11 4.04 14.84
CA THR A 584 -2.89 2.73 14.21
C THR A 584 -1.68 2.73 13.27
N SER A 585 -1.45 3.82 12.53
CA SER A 585 -0.28 3.98 11.66
C SER A 585 1.02 4.06 12.48
N LEU A 586 1.05 4.84 13.56
CA LEU A 586 2.21 4.94 14.45
C LEU A 586 2.50 3.61 15.17
N ALA A 587 1.46 2.91 15.62
CA ALA A 587 1.60 1.60 16.25
C ALA A 587 2.13 0.56 15.27
N GLY A 588 1.60 0.52 14.05
CA GLY A 588 2.01 -0.38 12.99
C GLY A 588 3.45 -0.17 12.51
N ASP A 589 3.88 1.09 12.31
CA ASP A 589 5.27 1.42 11.96
C ASP A 589 6.26 0.95 13.06
N ARG A 590 5.90 1.08 14.35
CA ARG A 590 6.74 0.61 15.46
C ARG A 590 6.76 -0.92 15.56
N LEU A 591 5.64 -1.57 15.31
CA LEU A 591 5.55 -3.03 15.30
C LEU A 591 6.38 -3.61 14.15
N SER A 592 6.26 -3.05 12.95
CA SER A 592 7.05 -3.43 11.78
C SER A 592 8.56 -3.28 12.01
N ALA A 593 8.98 -2.17 12.64
CA ALA A 593 10.39 -1.94 12.98
C ALA A 593 10.93 -2.99 13.96
N ARG A 594 10.11 -3.49 14.90
CA ARG A 594 10.51 -4.54 15.85
C ARG A 594 10.72 -5.88 15.16
N TYR A 595 9.77 -6.32 14.33
CA TYR A 595 9.89 -7.60 13.62
C TYR A 595 11.01 -7.62 12.58
N SER A 596 11.33 -6.48 11.96
CA SER A 596 12.47 -6.39 11.04
C SER A 596 13.84 -6.48 11.75
N LEU A 597 13.93 -6.12 13.03
CA LEU A 597 15.15 -6.23 13.83
C LEU A 597 15.38 -7.67 14.30
N ASP A 598 14.33 -8.40 14.64
CA ASP A 598 14.43 -9.79 15.08
C ASP A 598 14.93 -10.71 13.94
N GLN A 599 14.49 -10.50 12.71
CA GLN A 599 14.97 -11.24 11.53
C GLN A 599 16.45 -11.00 11.18
N THR A 600 17.00 -9.81 11.52
CA THR A 600 18.44 -9.51 11.31
C THR A 600 19.32 -10.02 12.46
N GLY A 601 18.75 -10.32 13.63
CA GLY A 601 19.46 -10.86 14.80
C GLY A 601 19.72 -12.37 14.68
N GLU A 602 18.78 -13.13 14.12
CA GLU A 602 18.88 -14.57 13.96
C GLU A 602 19.85 -15.00 12.84
N SER A 603 20.15 -14.13 11.87
CA SER A 603 21.11 -14.41 10.79
C SER A 603 22.59 -14.30 11.23
N HIS A 604 22.88 -13.94 12.48
CA HIS A 604 24.22 -13.77 13.05
C HIS A 604 24.46 -14.59 14.34
N ALA A 605 23.55 -15.45 14.72
CA ALA A 605 23.71 -16.44 15.78
C ALA A 605 23.86 -17.85 15.18
#